data_d59b81693a283d633906d5158b113f86
#
_entry.id   d59b81693a283d633906d5158b113f86
#
_cell.length_a   1.000
_cell.length_b   1.000
_cell.length_c   1.000
_cell.angle_alpha   90.00
_cell.angle_beta   90.00
_cell.angle_gamma   90.00
#
_symmetry.space_group_name_H-M   'P 1'
#
loop_
_entity.id
_entity.type
_entity.pdbx_description
1 polymer ?
#
loop_
_entity_poly.entity_id
_entity_poly.type
_entity_poly.pdbx_seq_one_letter_code
_entity_poly.pdbx_strand_id
1 'polypeptide(L)'
;MNAIVDTGYLVALLNRNDEHHDWATGLAEKLTLPLLTSEAVLAETAFHLQSSTYVLKLLQEQVLQVAFECVSHLEHLQDLAIGYADRHPDFADLCLIRMSELYPRHVVVTVDDDFRVYRRNKRQAIPLLSPPKK
;
A
#
# COMPACT_ATOMS: atom_id res chain seq x y z
N MET A 1 -8.31 10.96 7.35
CA MET A 1 -7.47 9.84 7.80
C MET A 1 -6.17 9.83 7.04
N ASN A 2 -5.08 9.63 7.74
CA ASN A 2 -3.76 9.44 7.12
C ASN A 2 -3.63 8.00 6.65
N ALA A 3 -3.11 7.80 5.45
CA ALA A 3 -3.09 6.47 4.83
C ALA A 3 -1.77 6.15 4.15
N ILE A 4 -1.42 4.86 4.20
CA ILE A 4 -0.40 4.22 3.38
C ILE A 4 -1.17 3.39 2.36
N VAL A 5 -0.86 3.52 1.08
CA VAL A 5 -1.67 2.90 0.03
C VAL A 5 -0.89 1.82 -0.71
N ASP A 6 -1.61 0.73 -1.00
CA ASP A 6 -1.13 -0.43 -1.74
C ASP A 6 -1.50 -0.32 -3.22
N THR A 7 -0.88 -1.18 -4.03
CA THR A 7 -1.07 -1.26 -5.47
C THR A 7 -2.54 -1.42 -5.85
N GLY A 8 -3.23 -2.38 -5.22
CA GLY A 8 -4.63 -2.67 -5.56
C GLY A 8 -5.56 -1.47 -5.35
N TYR A 9 -5.30 -0.67 -4.31
CA TYR A 9 -6.07 0.55 -4.09
C TYR A 9 -5.81 1.57 -5.20
N LEU A 10 -4.55 1.79 -5.57
CA LEU A 10 -4.21 2.77 -6.61
C LEU A 10 -4.75 2.34 -7.97
N VAL A 11 -4.66 1.06 -8.30
CA VAL A 11 -5.24 0.55 -9.54
C VAL A 11 -6.77 0.76 -9.54
N ALA A 12 -7.44 0.44 -8.43
CA ALA A 12 -8.88 0.64 -8.32
C ALA A 12 -9.26 2.12 -8.47
N LEU A 13 -8.47 3.02 -7.88
CA LEU A 13 -8.72 4.45 -7.96
C LEU A 13 -8.55 4.98 -9.38
N LEU A 14 -7.53 4.50 -10.10
CA LEU A 14 -7.13 5.04 -11.40
C LEU A 14 -7.78 4.31 -12.59
N ASN A 15 -8.30 3.10 -12.38
CA ASN A 15 -8.92 2.30 -13.43
C ASN A 15 -10.43 2.23 -13.22
N ARG A 16 -11.16 2.94 -14.05
CA ARG A 16 -12.63 3.02 -13.99
C ARG A 16 -13.31 1.65 -14.10
N ASN A 17 -12.65 0.68 -14.73
CA ASN A 17 -13.18 -0.66 -14.94
C ASN A 17 -12.84 -1.64 -13.82
N ASP A 18 -12.09 -1.22 -12.81
CA ASP A 18 -11.75 -2.07 -11.68
C ASP A 18 -13.00 -2.34 -10.83
N GLU A 19 -13.17 -3.57 -10.35
CA GLU A 19 -14.33 -3.95 -9.54
C GLU A 19 -14.47 -3.13 -8.26
N HIS A 20 -13.37 -2.60 -7.75
CA HIS A 20 -13.34 -1.81 -6.50
C HIS A 20 -13.26 -0.31 -6.75
N HIS A 21 -13.48 0.13 -7.99
CA HIS A 21 -13.33 1.54 -8.36
C HIS A 21 -14.22 2.46 -7.52
N ASP A 22 -15.50 2.12 -7.38
CA ASP A 22 -16.45 2.97 -6.65
C ASP A 22 -16.10 3.08 -5.18
N TRP A 23 -15.66 1.95 -4.57
CA TRP A 23 -15.18 1.96 -3.21
C TRP A 23 -13.95 2.86 -3.07
N ALA A 24 -13.00 2.74 -3.98
CA ALA A 24 -11.75 3.50 -3.94
C ALA A 24 -11.99 5.00 -4.08
N THR A 25 -12.86 5.41 -5.00
CA THR A 25 -13.18 6.83 -5.21
C THR A 25 -13.94 7.42 -4.02
N GLY A 26 -14.87 6.67 -3.45
CA GLY A 26 -15.58 7.10 -2.26
C GLY A 26 -14.65 7.26 -1.05
N LEU A 27 -13.74 6.33 -0.89
CA LEU A 27 -12.76 6.39 0.20
C LEU A 27 -11.79 7.56 0.03
N ALA A 28 -11.40 7.87 -1.21
CA ALA A 28 -10.45 8.95 -1.47
C ALA A 28 -10.88 10.28 -0.84
N GLU A 29 -12.17 10.54 -0.78
CA GLU A 29 -12.70 11.77 -0.19
C GLU A 29 -12.46 11.87 1.32
N LYS A 30 -12.21 10.75 1.96
CA LYS A 30 -12.01 10.66 3.42
C LYS A 30 -10.55 10.60 3.82
N LEU A 31 -9.65 10.47 2.85
CA LEU A 31 -8.23 10.34 3.11
C LEU A 31 -7.53 11.69 3.07
N THR A 32 -6.58 11.86 3.99
CA THR A 32 -5.77 13.08 4.08
C THR A 32 -4.57 12.96 3.12
N LEU A 33 -4.37 13.96 2.29
CA LEU A 33 -3.21 14.00 1.39
C LEU A 33 -1.98 14.55 2.11
N PRO A 34 -0.78 14.14 1.71
CA PRO A 34 -0.50 13.13 0.70
C PRO A 34 -0.74 11.71 1.21
N LEU A 35 -1.05 10.80 0.30
CA LEU A 35 -1.07 9.37 0.58
C LEU A 35 0.36 8.86 0.54
N LEU A 36 0.76 8.08 1.54
CA LEU A 36 2.12 7.55 1.61
C LEU A 36 2.21 6.21 0.90
N THR A 37 3.32 5.96 0.22
CA THR A 37 3.56 4.71 -0.48
C THR A 37 5.05 4.46 -0.65
N SER A 38 5.40 3.34 -1.29
CA SER A 38 6.78 2.98 -1.62
C SER A 38 6.98 2.97 -3.12
N GLU A 39 8.23 3.04 -3.56
CA GLU A 39 8.54 2.93 -4.99
C GLU A 39 8.13 1.57 -5.55
N ALA A 40 8.19 0.49 -4.74
CA ALA A 40 7.75 -0.83 -5.16
C ALA A 40 6.27 -0.82 -5.55
N VAL A 41 5.43 -0.18 -4.75
CA VAL A 41 4.00 -0.03 -5.05
C VAL A 41 3.80 0.78 -6.33
N LEU A 42 4.56 1.84 -6.52
CA LEU A 42 4.45 2.67 -7.71
C LEU A 42 4.81 1.90 -8.98
N ALA A 43 5.87 1.08 -8.92
CA ALA A 43 6.27 0.25 -10.05
C ALA A 43 5.20 -0.77 -10.41
N GLU A 44 4.62 -1.45 -9.42
CA GLU A 44 3.54 -2.41 -9.65
C GLU A 44 2.29 -1.72 -10.22
N THR A 45 1.94 -0.56 -9.69
CA THR A 45 0.79 0.21 -10.17
C THR A 45 0.95 0.59 -11.62
N ALA A 46 2.13 1.13 -11.99
CA ALA A 46 2.44 1.50 -13.38
C ALA A 46 2.37 0.29 -14.30
N PHE A 47 2.85 -0.87 -13.84
CA PHE A 47 2.78 -2.11 -14.60
C PHE A 47 1.34 -2.53 -14.88
N HIS A 48 0.49 -2.54 -13.86
CA HIS A 48 -0.92 -2.94 -14.00
C HIS A 48 -1.71 -1.96 -14.88
N LEU A 49 -1.41 -0.68 -14.81
CA LEU A 49 -2.06 0.34 -15.65
C LEU A 49 -1.47 0.40 -17.05
N GLN A 50 -0.36 -0.29 -17.31
CA GLN A 50 0.40 -0.22 -18.55
C GLN A 50 0.80 1.22 -18.91
N SER A 51 1.04 2.04 -17.90
CA SER A 51 1.41 3.44 -18.07
C SER A 51 2.01 3.98 -16.77
N SER A 52 3.09 4.72 -16.89
CA SER A 52 3.70 5.43 -15.78
C SER A 52 3.15 6.86 -15.61
N THR A 53 2.42 7.35 -16.61
CA THR A 53 1.97 8.74 -16.65
C THR A 53 1.11 9.12 -15.44
N TYR A 54 0.16 8.26 -15.08
CA TYR A 54 -0.75 8.54 -13.97
C TYR A 54 -0.02 8.59 -12.63
N VAL A 55 0.90 7.65 -12.43
CA VAL A 55 1.68 7.58 -11.19
C VAL A 55 2.56 8.84 -11.05
N LEU A 56 3.25 9.21 -12.12
CA LEU A 56 4.10 10.41 -12.11
C LEU A 56 3.29 11.67 -11.86
N LYS A 57 2.10 11.76 -12.44
CA LYS A 57 1.22 12.91 -12.25
C LYS A 57 0.78 13.03 -10.78
N LEU A 58 0.40 11.93 -10.15
CA LEU A 58 -0.01 11.94 -8.75
C LEU A 58 1.14 12.35 -7.82
N LEU A 59 2.36 11.93 -8.14
CA LEU A 59 3.54 12.37 -7.38
C LEU A 59 3.78 13.87 -7.57
N GLN A 60 3.70 14.34 -8.80
CA GLN A 60 3.93 15.76 -9.12
C GLN A 60 2.88 16.65 -8.45
N GLU A 61 1.63 16.21 -8.40
CA GLU A 61 0.55 16.93 -7.76
C GLU A 61 0.50 16.75 -6.23
N GLN A 62 1.45 16.01 -5.67
CA GLN A 62 1.56 15.75 -4.23
C GLN A 62 0.35 15.01 -3.65
N VAL A 63 -0.35 14.24 -4.47
CA VAL A 63 -1.38 13.31 -4.01
C VAL A 63 -0.71 12.07 -3.40
N LEU A 64 0.39 11.63 -4.00
CA LEU A 64 1.23 10.54 -3.50
C LEU A 64 2.58 11.08 -3.04
N GLN A 65 3.10 10.46 -1.99
CA GLN A 65 4.45 10.73 -1.50
C GLN A 65 5.16 9.41 -1.26
N VAL A 66 6.38 9.26 -1.82
CA VAL A 66 7.24 8.14 -1.47
C VAL A 66 7.81 8.42 -0.09
N ALA A 67 7.47 7.56 0.87
CA ALA A 67 7.81 7.75 2.28
C ALA A 67 8.57 6.54 2.84
N PHE A 68 9.28 5.82 1.98
CA PHE A 68 10.02 4.64 2.39
C PHE A 68 11.26 4.45 1.53
N GLU A 69 12.39 4.29 2.21
CA GLU A 69 13.66 3.97 1.57
C GLU A 69 14.08 2.57 2.03
N CYS A 70 13.90 1.57 1.15
CA CYS A 70 14.09 0.17 1.52
C CYS A 70 15.50 -0.13 2.01
N VAL A 71 16.51 0.52 1.44
CA VAL A 71 17.92 0.26 1.78
C VAL A 71 18.21 0.55 3.25
N SER A 72 17.48 1.47 3.85
CA SER A 72 17.63 1.81 5.27
C SER A 72 16.98 0.78 6.20
N HIS A 73 16.25 -0.20 5.66
CA HIS A 73 15.46 -1.16 6.43
C HIS A 73 15.71 -2.61 6.04
N LEU A 74 16.86 -2.93 5.44
CA LEU A 74 17.11 -4.26 4.87
C LEU A 74 16.98 -5.38 5.90
N GLU A 75 17.50 -5.19 7.10
CA GLU A 75 17.42 -6.21 8.15
C GLU A 75 15.97 -6.51 8.52
N HIS A 76 15.15 -5.48 8.70
CA HIS A 76 13.73 -5.67 8.99
C HIS A 76 13.00 -6.37 7.86
N LEU A 77 13.28 -5.98 6.62
CA LEU A 77 12.63 -6.59 5.45
C LEU A 77 13.01 -8.06 5.32
N GLN A 78 14.28 -8.40 5.57
CA GLN A 78 14.74 -9.81 5.56
C GLN A 78 14.04 -10.63 6.63
N ASP A 79 13.92 -10.09 7.85
CA ASP A 79 13.24 -10.78 8.94
C ASP A 79 11.78 -11.04 8.59
N LEU A 80 11.10 -10.08 7.98
CA LEU A 80 9.71 -10.25 7.55
C LEU A 80 9.60 -11.30 6.44
N ALA A 81 10.51 -11.27 5.47
CA ALA A 81 10.53 -12.23 4.37
C ALA A 81 10.71 -13.66 4.89
N ILE A 82 11.60 -13.86 5.86
CA ILE A 82 11.83 -15.16 6.48
C ILE A 82 10.61 -15.57 7.31
N GLY A 83 10.08 -14.65 8.12
CA GLY A 83 8.97 -14.96 9.01
C GLY A 83 7.68 -15.32 8.29
N TYR A 84 7.46 -14.78 7.09
CA TYR A 84 6.27 -15.04 6.28
C TYR A 84 6.58 -15.84 5.01
N ALA A 85 7.66 -16.62 5.00
CA ALA A 85 8.10 -17.35 3.80
C ALA A 85 7.01 -18.27 3.23
N ASP A 86 6.18 -18.86 4.09
CA ASP A 86 5.08 -19.74 3.69
C ASP A 86 3.95 -19.01 2.94
N ARG A 87 3.87 -17.69 3.10
CA ARG A 87 2.86 -16.89 2.42
C ARG A 87 3.38 -16.21 1.15
N HIS A 88 4.66 -16.31 0.89
CA HIS A 88 5.31 -15.71 -0.28
C HIS A 88 4.96 -14.22 -0.48
N PRO A 89 5.14 -13.36 0.55
CA PRO A 89 4.85 -11.94 0.37
C PRO A 89 5.76 -11.36 -0.71
N ASP A 90 5.21 -10.50 -1.55
CA ASP A 90 6.04 -9.83 -2.53
C ASP A 90 6.80 -8.66 -1.87
N PHE A 91 7.70 -8.06 -2.63
CA PHE A 91 8.55 -6.99 -2.10
C PHE A 91 7.74 -5.78 -1.63
N ALA A 92 6.71 -5.41 -2.37
CA ALA A 92 5.83 -4.29 -1.99
C ALA A 92 5.12 -4.57 -0.67
N ASP A 93 4.66 -5.81 -0.44
CA ASP A 93 4.02 -6.20 0.82
C ASP A 93 4.97 -6.00 2.00
N LEU A 94 6.22 -6.44 1.86
CA LEU A 94 7.23 -6.27 2.91
C LEU A 94 7.44 -4.79 3.23
N CYS A 95 7.53 -3.96 2.20
CA CYS A 95 7.68 -2.52 2.38
C CYS A 95 6.50 -1.93 3.15
N LEU A 96 5.28 -2.33 2.82
CA LEU A 96 4.08 -1.80 3.47
C LEU A 96 3.97 -2.23 4.92
N ILE A 97 4.33 -3.47 5.23
CA ILE A 97 4.36 -3.93 6.62
C ILE A 97 5.32 -3.04 7.42
N ARG A 98 6.53 -2.83 6.90
CA ARG A 98 7.51 -2.00 7.59
C ARG A 98 7.03 -0.55 7.72
N MET A 99 6.43 0.00 6.67
CA MET A 99 5.87 1.35 6.72
C MET A 99 4.81 1.49 7.81
N SER A 100 3.98 0.46 8.03
CA SER A 100 2.96 0.49 9.08
C SER A 100 3.59 0.60 10.47
N GLU A 101 4.81 0.10 10.64
CA GLU A 101 5.56 0.25 11.88
C GLU A 101 6.13 1.65 12.06
N LEU A 102 6.61 2.23 10.94
CA LEU A 102 7.21 3.57 10.95
C LEU A 102 6.14 4.67 11.08
N TYR A 103 4.95 4.41 10.59
CA TYR A 103 3.83 5.36 10.61
C TYR A 103 2.64 4.74 11.33
N PRO A 104 2.73 4.55 12.66
CA PRO A 104 1.75 3.73 13.41
C PRO A 104 0.34 4.31 13.44
N ARG A 105 0.18 5.60 13.14
CA ARG A 105 -1.13 6.27 13.11
C ARG A 105 -1.78 6.26 11.74
N HIS A 106 -1.08 5.76 10.72
CA HIS A 106 -1.62 5.64 9.38
C HIS A 106 -2.33 4.30 9.22
N VAL A 107 -3.42 4.29 8.48
CA VAL A 107 -4.07 3.03 8.07
C VAL A 107 -3.47 2.56 6.76
N VAL A 108 -3.42 1.26 6.54
CA VAL A 108 -3.01 0.68 5.26
C VAL A 108 -4.27 0.43 4.44
N VAL A 109 -4.32 0.99 3.24
CA VAL A 109 -5.46 0.82 2.33
C VAL A 109 -5.08 -0.20 1.28
N THR A 110 -5.76 -1.34 1.29
CA THR A 110 -5.41 -2.49 0.45
C THR A 110 -6.65 -3.29 0.06
N VAL A 111 -6.57 -3.97 -1.09
CA VAL A 111 -7.58 -4.96 -1.50
C VAL A 111 -7.10 -6.38 -1.20
N ASP A 112 -5.90 -6.55 -0.67
CA ASP A 112 -5.27 -7.85 -0.42
C ASP A 112 -5.57 -8.35 1.00
N ASP A 113 -6.26 -9.48 1.09
CA ASP A 113 -6.63 -10.09 2.37
C ASP A 113 -5.41 -10.59 3.16
N ASP A 114 -4.25 -10.76 2.55
CA ASP A 114 -3.05 -11.21 3.26
C ASP A 114 -2.65 -10.22 4.37
N PHE A 115 -2.99 -8.94 4.21
CA PHE A 115 -2.71 -7.94 5.24
C PHE A 115 -3.49 -8.16 6.53
N ARG A 116 -4.55 -8.97 6.52
CA ARG A 116 -5.25 -9.38 7.74
C ARG A 116 -4.43 -10.36 8.56
N VAL A 117 -3.51 -11.06 7.93
CA VAL A 117 -2.63 -12.05 8.57
C VAL A 117 -1.30 -11.43 8.98
N TYR A 118 -0.74 -10.54 8.17
CA TYR A 118 0.50 -9.86 8.50
C TYR A 118 0.35 -9.09 9.81
N ARG A 119 1.45 -9.01 10.56
CA ARG A 119 1.49 -8.27 11.83
C ARG A 119 2.64 -7.27 11.80
N ARG A 120 2.45 -6.14 12.44
CA ARG A 120 3.52 -5.19 12.68
C ARG A 120 4.04 -5.38 14.10
N ASN A 121 5.28 -5.01 14.34
CA ASN A 121 5.91 -5.18 15.66
C ASN A 121 5.71 -6.61 16.17
N LYS A 122 5.77 -7.58 15.25
CA LYS A 122 5.66 -9.04 15.46
C LYS A 122 4.27 -9.55 15.84
N ARG A 123 3.48 -8.80 16.59
CA ARG A 123 2.20 -9.31 17.16
C ARG A 123 1.01 -8.42 16.91
N GLN A 124 1.22 -7.19 16.52
CA GLN A 124 0.15 -6.21 16.42
C GLN A 124 -0.52 -6.28 15.05
N ALA A 125 -1.86 -6.31 15.04
CA ALA A 125 -2.60 -6.22 13.80
C ALA A 125 -2.32 -4.87 13.12
N ILE A 126 -2.21 -4.89 11.79
CA ILE A 126 -2.04 -3.68 11.00
C ILE A 126 -3.41 -3.02 10.83
N PRO A 127 -3.57 -1.73 11.16
CA PRO A 127 -4.84 -1.04 10.88
C PRO A 127 -5.09 -1.00 9.38
N LEU A 128 -6.24 -1.53 8.94
CA LEU A 128 -6.55 -1.71 7.52
C LEU A 128 -7.85 -1.04 7.13
N LEU A 129 -7.91 -0.54 5.90
CA LEU A 129 -9.14 -0.24 5.19
C LEU A 129 -9.15 -1.09 3.92
N SER A 130 -10.19 -1.85 3.72
CA SER A 130 -10.34 -2.73 2.56
C SER A 130 -11.80 -2.71 2.08
N PRO A 131 -12.05 -3.17 0.83
CA PRO A 131 -13.43 -3.20 0.33
C PRO A 131 -14.29 -4.10 1.20
N PRO A 132 -15.60 -3.76 1.34
CA PRO A 132 -16.53 -4.63 2.05
C PRO A 132 -16.59 -6.01 1.35
N LYS A 133 -16.67 -7.06 2.14
CA LYS A 133 -16.89 -8.40 1.58
C LYS A 133 -18.35 -8.51 1.11
N LYS A 134 -18.51 -9.12 -0.06
CA LYS A 134 -19.84 -9.41 -0.59
C LYS A 134 -20.42 -10.64 0.06
#